data_9332cb6c6290e7725b1408395bfcd1c1
#
_entry.id   9332cb6c6290e7725b1408395bfcd1c1
#
_cell.length_a   1.000
_cell.length_b   1.000
_cell.length_c   1.000
_cell.angle_alpha   90.00
_cell.angle_beta   90.00
_cell.angle_gamma   90.00
#
_symmetry.space_group_name_H-M   'P 1'
#
loop_
_entity.id
_entity.type
_entity.pdbx_description
1 polymer ?
#
loop_
_entity_poly.entity_id
_entity_poly.type
_entity_poly.pdbx_seq_one_letter_code
_entity_poly.pdbx_strand_id
1 'polypeptide(L)'
;MSTKTVAYVPNKVKDMSLAAWGRKEIELAEAEMPGLMSLREEYKDEQPLKGARIAGCLHMTIQTAVLIETLQALGAEVTWSSCNIFSTQDQAAAAIAETGTAVYAWKNMTEEEFDWCIEQ
;
A
#
# COMPACT_ATOMS: atom_id res chain seq x y z
N MET A 1 21.84 26.88 9.24
CA MET A 1 21.38 25.72 8.46
C MET A 1 19.89 25.86 8.20
N SER A 2 19.48 26.02 6.97
CA SER A 2 18.07 25.98 6.64
C SER A 2 17.63 24.51 6.65
N THR A 3 16.84 24.11 7.63
CA THR A 3 16.08 22.87 7.54
C THR A 3 15.09 23.06 6.38
N LYS A 4 15.33 22.38 5.24
CA LYS A 4 14.32 22.25 4.22
C LYS A 4 13.17 21.48 4.86
N THR A 5 12.08 22.18 5.15
CA THR A 5 10.83 21.54 5.53
C THR A 5 10.36 20.78 4.29
N VAL A 6 10.58 19.46 4.26
CA VAL A 6 10.01 18.62 3.19
C VAL A 6 8.50 18.63 3.42
N ALA A 7 7.74 19.13 2.46
CA ALA A 7 6.28 19.11 2.54
C ALA A 7 5.82 17.65 2.63
N TYR A 8 5.05 17.34 3.66
CA TYR A 8 4.47 16.01 3.84
C TYR A 8 3.47 15.71 2.72
N VAL A 9 3.71 14.63 2.00
CA VAL A 9 2.82 14.10 0.96
C VAL A 9 2.20 12.82 1.49
N PRO A 10 0.89 12.76 1.74
CA PRO A 10 0.25 11.60 2.40
C PRO A 10 0.29 10.33 1.58
N ASN A 11 0.26 10.42 0.26
CA ASN A 11 0.44 9.34 -0.70
C ASN A 11 0.70 9.92 -2.08
N LYS A 12 1.20 9.10 -3.00
CA LYS A 12 1.34 9.47 -4.40
C LYS A 12 1.21 8.26 -5.30
N VAL A 13 0.23 8.31 -6.18
CA VAL A 13 -0.07 7.24 -7.15
C VAL A 13 -0.28 7.83 -8.54
N LYS A 14 -0.37 6.99 -9.55
CA LYS A 14 -0.49 7.42 -10.95
C LYS A 14 -1.80 8.17 -11.22
N ASP A 15 -2.92 7.60 -10.82
CA ASP A 15 -4.25 8.10 -11.12
C ASP A 15 -5.28 7.57 -10.12
N MET A 16 -5.80 8.45 -9.29
CA MET A 16 -6.80 8.09 -8.27
C MET A 16 -8.14 7.62 -8.87
N SER A 17 -8.44 7.98 -10.12
CA SER A 17 -9.66 7.52 -10.77
C SER A 17 -9.72 6.01 -11.00
N LEU A 18 -8.58 5.33 -10.89
CA LEU A 18 -8.48 3.87 -10.99
C LEU A 18 -8.88 3.13 -9.70
N ALA A 19 -9.13 3.85 -8.62
CA ALA A 19 -9.37 3.25 -7.30
C ALA A 19 -10.59 2.31 -7.28
N ALA A 20 -11.68 2.67 -7.93
CA ALA A 20 -12.89 1.84 -7.99
C ALA A 20 -12.64 0.50 -8.71
N TRP A 21 -11.89 0.53 -9.80
CA TRP A 21 -11.47 -0.68 -10.50
C TRP A 21 -10.55 -1.53 -9.62
N GLY A 22 -9.53 -0.91 -9.02
CA GLY A 22 -8.60 -1.58 -8.11
C GLY A 22 -9.33 -2.26 -6.95
N ARG A 23 -10.34 -1.61 -6.37
CA ARG A 23 -11.14 -2.17 -5.28
C ARG A 23 -11.85 -3.47 -5.69
N LYS A 24 -12.44 -3.50 -6.87
CA LYS A 24 -13.08 -4.72 -7.39
C LYS A 24 -12.10 -5.87 -7.58
N GLU A 25 -10.91 -5.59 -8.09
CA GLU A 25 -9.87 -6.60 -8.24
C GLU A 25 -9.33 -7.09 -6.89
N ILE A 26 -9.19 -6.21 -5.90
CA ILE A 26 -8.82 -6.58 -4.53
C ILE A 26 -9.84 -7.55 -3.94
N GLU A 27 -11.13 -7.28 -4.08
CA GLU A 27 -12.20 -8.15 -3.61
C GLU A 27 -12.14 -9.55 -4.25
N LEU A 28 -11.84 -9.62 -5.56
CA LEU A 28 -11.62 -10.89 -6.23
C LEU A 28 -10.37 -11.63 -5.71
N ALA A 29 -9.29 -10.90 -5.50
CA ALA A 29 -8.05 -11.47 -4.96
C ALA A 29 -8.23 -12.00 -3.53
N GLU A 30 -9.00 -11.33 -2.69
CA GLU A 30 -9.32 -11.80 -1.34
C GLU A 30 -9.93 -13.20 -1.36
N ALA A 31 -10.84 -13.47 -2.31
CA ALA A 31 -11.44 -14.80 -2.48
C ALA A 31 -10.42 -15.88 -2.88
N GLU A 32 -9.32 -15.48 -3.50
CA GLU A 32 -8.24 -16.38 -3.93
C GLU A 32 -7.09 -16.49 -2.92
N MET A 33 -7.17 -15.76 -1.81
CA MET A 33 -6.13 -15.69 -0.77
C MET A 33 -6.69 -16.11 0.61
N PRO A 34 -7.19 -17.34 0.74
CA PRO A 34 -7.90 -17.78 1.96
C PRO A 34 -7.00 -17.80 3.20
N GLY A 35 -5.69 -18.00 3.05
CA GLY A 35 -4.74 -17.98 4.17
C GLY A 35 -4.70 -16.61 4.85
N LEU A 36 -4.49 -15.55 4.08
CA LEU A 36 -4.49 -14.18 4.62
C LEU A 36 -5.86 -13.78 5.17
N MET A 37 -6.93 -14.14 4.48
CA MET A 37 -8.28 -13.81 4.94
C MET A 37 -8.65 -14.56 6.22
N SER A 38 -8.18 -15.80 6.40
CA SER A 38 -8.33 -16.54 7.65
C SER A 38 -7.61 -15.88 8.82
N LEU A 39 -6.37 -15.40 8.60
CA LEU A 39 -5.62 -14.66 9.62
C LEU A 39 -6.32 -13.36 10.01
N ARG A 40 -6.83 -12.63 9.01
CA ARG A 40 -7.58 -11.40 9.24
C ARG A 40 -8.81 -11.66 10.11
N GLU A 41 -9.58 -12.70 9.83
CA GLU A 41 -10.79 -13.05 10.58
C GLU A 41 -10.45 -13.57 11.99
N GLU A 42 -9.43 -14.42 12.11
CA GLU A 42 -9.04 -15.03 13.40
C GLU A 42 -8.52 -13.99 14.39
N TYR A 43 -7.74 -13.02 13.94
CA TYR A 43 -7.04 -12.08 14.84
C TYR A 43 -7.61 -10.66 14.83
N LYS A 44 -8.69 -10.38 14.12
CA LYS A 44 -9.27 -9.03 14.00
C LYS A 44 -9.61 -8.39 15.35
N ASP A 45 -10.06 -9.16 16.33
CA ASP A 45 -10.46 -8.67 17.64
C ASP A 45 -9.26 -8.50 18.59
N GLU A 46 -8.24 -9.32 18.44
CA GLU A 46 -7.03 -9.27 19.27
C GLU A 46 -6.11 -8.12 18.89
N GLN A 47 -6.15 -7.66 17.64
CA GLN A 47 -5.28 -6.60 17.11
C GLN A 47 -3.79 -6.83 17.44
N PRO A 48 -3.22 -7.99 17.01
CA PRO A 48 -1.86 -8.39 17.43
C PRO A 48 -0.77 -7.46 16.93
N LEU A 49 -1.03 -6.65 15.89
CA LEU A 49 -0.09 -5.68 15.34
C LEU A 49 -0.37 -4.24 15.81
N LYS A 50 -1.24 -4.06 16.79
CA LYS A 50 -1.51 -2.73 17.35
C LYS A 50 -0.23 -2.08 17.87
N GLY A 51 0.04 -0.86 17.38
CA GLY A 51 1.26 -0.12 17.70
C GLY A 51 2.45 -0.45 16.79
N ALA A 52 2.35 -1.47 15.93
CA ALA A 52 3.38 -1.76 14.94
C ALA A 52 3.34 -0.72 13.80
N ARG A 53 4.50 -0.22 13.43
CA ARG A 53 4.70 0.69 12.29
C ARG A 53 5.52 -0.07 11.26
N ILE A 54 4.88 -0.39 10.13
CA ILE A 54 5.48 -1.23 9.09
C ILE A 54 5.75 -0.41 7.85
N ALA A 55 7.02 -0.32 7.47
CA ALA A 55 7.44 0.19 6.18
C ALA A 55 7.67 -0.99 5.24
N GLY A 56 6.89 -1.12 4.18
CA GLY A 56 7.01 -2.19 3.21
C GLY A 56 7.58 -1.70 1.88
N CYS A 57 8.40 -2.53 1.27
CA CYS A 57 8.94 -2.29 -0.06
C CYS A 57 8.82 -3.59 -0.87
N LEU A 58 7.75 -3.71 -1.62
CA LEU A 58 7.45 -4.89 -2.43
C LEU A 58 6.58 -4.44 -3.62
N HIS A 59 6.52 -5.26 -4.66
CA HIS A 59 5.69 -4.98 -5.84
C HIS A 59 4.27 -4.55 -5.44
N MET A 60 3.86 -3.36 -5.84
CA MET A 60 2.54 -2.83 -5.50
C MET A 60 1.47 -3.41 -6.44
N THR A 61 1.16 -4.66 -6.23
CA THR A 61 0.17 -5.44 -6.99
C THR A 61 -1.15 -5.56 -6.22
N ILE A 62 -2.16 -6.13 -6.85
CA ILE A 62 -3.45 -6.44 -6.21
C ILE A 62 -3.25 -7.36 -5.01
N GLN A 63 -2.40 -8.39 -5.12
CA GLN A 63 -2.11 -9.31 -4.02
C GLN A 63 -1.42 -8.60 -2.86
N THR A 64 -0.50 -7.71 -3.15
CA THR A 64 0.14 -6.86 -2.12
C THR A 64 -0.87 -5.94 -1.45
N ALA A 65 -1.86 -5.43 -2.17
CA ALA A 65 -2.94 -4.66 -1.59
C ALA A 65 -3.72 -5.47 -0.54
N VAL A 66 -4.00 -6.73 -0.81
CA VAL A 66 -4.63 -7.63 0.18
C VAL A 66 -3.75 -7.81 1.41
N LEU A 67 -2.45 -7.95 1.22
CA LEU A 67 -1.48 -8.03 2.33
C LEU A 67 -1.50 -6.76 3.18
N ILE A 68 -1.41 -5.58 2.55
CA ILE A 68 -1.43 -4.29 3.24
C ILE A 68 -2.70 -4.14 4.09
N GLU A 69 -3.86 -4.40 3.50
CA GLU A 69 -5.14 -4.31 4.21
C GLU A 69 -5.26 -5.34 5.33
N THR A 70 -4.64 -6.51 5.18
CA THR A 70 -4.57 -7.52 6.24
C THR A 70 -3.74 -7.02 7.42
N LEU A 71 -2.56 -6.47 7.16
CA LEU A 71 -1.71 -5.89 8.20
C LEU A 71 -2.45 -4.77 8.96
N GLN A 72 -3.16 -3.91 8.24
CA GLN A 72 -3.96 -2.84 8.84
C GLN A 72 -5.15 -3.39 9.65
N ALA A 73 -5.83 -4.40 9.16
CA ALA A 73 -6.92 -5.05 9.87
C ALA A 73 -6.47 -5.68 11.20
N LEU A 74 -5.20 -6.09 11.27
CA LEU A 74 -4.57 -6.62 12.49
C LEU A 74 -3.98 -5.53 13.40
N GLY A 75 -4.09 -4.27 13.04
CA GLY A 75 -3.76 -3.11 13.87
C GLY A 75 -2.53 -2.31 13.47
N ALA A 76 -1.79 -2.72 12.42
CA ALA A 76 -0.57 -2.04 12.01
C ALA A 76 -0.84 -0.70 11.31
N GLU A 77 0.06 0.25 11.50
CA GLU A 77 0.21 1.41 10.62
C GLU A 77 1.17 1.03 9.49
N VAL A 78 0.76 1.21 8.25
CA VAL A 78 1.51 0.75 7.07
C VAL A 78 1.88 1.91 6.17
N THR A 79 3.14 1.95 5.76
CA THR A 79 3.66 2.79 4.68
C THR A 79 4.25 1.88 3.62
N TRP A 80 4.01 2.15 2.36
CA TRP A 80 4.41 1.24 1.28
C TRP A 80 4.97 1.95 0.08
N SER A 81 6.03 1.35 -0.50
CA SER A 81 6.56 1.71 -1.81
C SER A 81 6.82 0.46 -2.65
N SER A 82 6.90 0.60 -3.96
CA SER A 82 7.28 -0.51 -4.83
C SER A 82 8.78 -0.78 -4.77
N CYS A 83 9.18 -2.03 -4.99
CA CYS A 83 10.58 -2.44 -5.03
C CYS A 83 11.24 -2.27 -6.42
N ASN A 84 10.51 -1.83 -7.43
CA ASN A 84 11.06 -1.45 -8.73
C ASN A 84 10.12 -0.50 -9.50
N ILE A 85 10.63 0.04 -10.61
CA ILE A 85 9.93 1.06 -11.40
C ILE A 85 8.86 0.51 -12.37
N PHE A 86 8.74 -0.80 -12.52
CA PHE A 86 7.89 -1.42 -13.54
C PHE A 86 6.70 -2.21 -13.02
N SER A 87 6.76 -2.70 -11.79
CA SER A 87 5.85 -3.74 -11.30
C SER A 87 4.55 -3.26 -10.69
N THR A 88 4.40 -1.96 -10.46
CA THR A 88 3.18 -1.43 -9.87
C THR A 88 1.97 -1.63 -10.77
N GLN A 89 0.89 -2.16 -10.20
CA GLN A 89 -0.44 -2.09 -10.80
C GLN A 89 -1.11 -0.81 -10.30
N ASP A 90 -1.27 0.17 -11.18
CA ASP A 90 -1.71 1.52 -10.80
C ASP A 90 -3.10 1.53 -10.15
N GLN A 91 -3.99 0.63 -10.56
CA GLN A 91 -5.31 0.47 -9.94
C GLN A 91 -5.22 -0.06 -8.49
N ALA A 92 -4.25 -0.92 -8.20
CA ALA A 92 -4.02 -1.41 -6.85
C ALA A 92 -3.51 -0.28 -5.94
N ALA A 93 -2.53 0.47 -6.40
CA ALA A 93 -1.99 1.62 -5.68
C ALA A 93 -3.08 2.67 -5.41
N ALA A 94 -3.90 2.98 -6.41
CA ALA A 94 -5.00 3.93 -6.27
C ALA A 94 -6.04 3.48 -5.22
N ALA A 95 -6.42 2.21 -5.23
CA ALA A 95 -7.38 1.67 -4.26
C ALA A 95 -6.86 1.77 -2.82
N ILE A 96 -5.58 1.47 -2.60
CA ILE A 96 -4.95 1.58 -1.29
C ILE A 96 -4.81 3.05 -0.86
N ALA A 97 -4.40 3.94 -1.76
CA ALA A 97 -4.29 5.37 -1.48
C ALA A 97 -5.63 5.99 -1.08
N GLU A 98 -6.73 5.57 -1.72
CA GLU A 98 -8.08 6.06 -1.44
C GLU A 98 -8.51 5.78 0.01
N THR A 99 -8.03 4.71 0.63
CA THR A 99 -8.30 4.39 2.04
C THR A 99 -7.53 5.28 3.03
N GLY A 100 -6.68 6.17 2.55
CA GLY A 100 -5.83 7.02 3.39
C GLY A 100 -4.47 6.41 3.73
N THR A 101 -4.14 5.26 3.17
CA THR A 101 -2.85 4.60 3.39
C THR A 101 -1.72 5.36 2.72
N ALA A 102 -0.59 5.47 3.40
CA ALA A 102 0.64 6.08 2.88
C ALA A 102 1.31 5.14 1.87
N VAL A 103 0.88 5.18 0.62
CA VAL A 103 1.44 4.43 -0.51
C VAL A 103 2.04 5.37 -1.54
N TYR A 104 3.25 5.04 -1.99
CA TYR A 104 4.03 5.83 -2.95
C TYR A 104 4.51 4.89 -4.04
N ALA A 105 3.70 4.71 -5.08
CA ALA A 105 4.00 3.77 -6.15
C ALA A 105 3.19 4.07 -7.42
N TRP A 106 3.85 4.04 -8.56
CA TRP A 106 3.23 4.05 -9.88
C TRP A 106 4.13 3.35 -10.89
N LYS A 107 3.51 2.87 -11.96
CA LYS A 107 4.22 2.18 -13.03
C LYS A 107 4.98 3.18 -13.90
N ASN A 108 6.19 2.79 -14.31
CA ASN A 108 7.07 3.58 -15.17
C ASN A 108 7.55 4.89 -14.51
N MET A 109 7.88 4.84 -13.24
CA MET A 109 8.57 5.95 -12.59
C MET A 109 10.04 6.01 -13.04
N THR A 110 10.63 7.19 -12.95
CA THR A 110 12.08 7.36 -13.12
C THR A 110 12.83 6.85 -11.89
N GLU A 111 14.14 6.68 -12.00
CA GLU A 111 14.96 6.29 -10.84
C GLU A 111 14.90 7.35 -9.72
N GLU A 112 14.88 8.63 -10.09
CA GLU A 112 14.76 9.74 -9.15
C GLU A 112 13.39 9.71 -8.42
N GLU A 113 12.32 9.42 -9.14
CA GLU A 113 10.98 9.24 -8.56
C GLU A 113 10.92 8.02 -7.64
N PHE A 114 11.59 6.94 -8.01
CA PHE A 114 11.71 5.74 -7.18
C PHE A 114 12.43 6.05 -5.85
N ASP A 115 13.57 6.73 -5.92
CA ASP A 115 14.32 7.13 -4.74
C ASP A 115 13.48 8.05 -3.84
N TRP A 116 12.77 9.00 -4.45
CA TRP A 116 11.84 9.87 -3.71
C TRP A 116 10.76 9.05 -2.95
N CYS A 117 10.21 8.01 -3.58
CA CYS A 117 9.21 7.14 -2.93
C CYS A 117 9.79 6.42 -1.71
N ILE A 118 11.03 5.96 -1.81
CA ILE A 118 11.71 5.26 -0.69
C ILE A 118 11.97 6.21 0.48
N GLU A 119 12.21 7.47 0.22
CA GLU A 119 12.51 8.47 1.25
C GLU A 119 11.27 8.96 2.05
N GLN A 120 10.05 8.67 1.59
CA GLN A 120 8.83 9.09 2.27
C GLN A 120 8.50 8.22 3.49
#